data_8fb5319d2c8ced5e678961ede4238d2f
#
_entry.id   8fb5319d2c8ced5e678961ede4238d2f
#
_cell.length_a   1.000
_cell.length_b   1.000
_cell.length_c   1.000
_cell.angle_alpha   90.00
_cell.angle_beta   90.00
_cell.angle_gamma   90.00
#
_symmetry.space_group_name_H-M   'P 1'
#
loop_
_entity.id
_entity.type
_entity.pdbx_description
1 polymer ?
#
loop_
_entity_poly.entity_id
_entity_poly.type
_entity_poly.pdbx_seq_one_letter_code
_entity_poly.pdbx_strand_id
1 'polypeptide(L)'
;LLPMYFMIGVWGGENRQYASLKFFLYTMFGSALMLVAFLALFFKTGAESFSIPFLIENGGAIARNVQIWIFAGMFVGFAVKVPMFPFHTWLPDAHTQAPTQGSVILAAILLKLGTYGFVRIAIPILPEAAKAWAPYIGGLAVIGIIYGSLGCLAQTDMKRLIAFSS
;
A
#
# COMPACT_ATOMS: atom_id res chain seq x y z
N LEU A 1 12.71 -1.03 0.21
CA LEU A 1 12.44 -0.04 1.24
C LEU A 1 13.73 0.70 1.66
N LEU A 2 14.73 -0.03 2.17
CA LEU A 2 16.00 0.56 2.66
C LEU A 2 16.74 1.41 1.61
N PRO A 3 16.97 0.94 0.37
CA PRO A 3 17.64 1.78 -0.63
C PRO A 3 16.91 3.09 -0.90
N MET A 4 15.58 3.08 -0.90
CA MET A 4 14.77 4.28 -1.12
C MET A 4 14.84 5.24 0.08
N TYR A 5 14.86 4.72 1.30
CA TYR A 5 15.08 5.52 2.51
C TYR A 5 16.39 6.31 2.43
N PHE A 6 17.49 5.64 2.06
CA PHE A 6 18.79 6.30 1.89
C PHE A 6 18.80 7.26 0.69
N MET A 7 18.14 6.89 -0.41
CA MET A 7 18.06 7.76 -1.58
C MET A 7 17.37 9.08 -1.25
N ILE A 8 16.29 9.06 -0.50
CA ILE A 8 15.60 10.28 -0.05
C ILE A 8 16.42 11.00 1.02
N GLY A 9 16.96 10.29 2.01
CA GLY A 9 17.63 10.86 3.16
C GLY A 9 18.99 11.49 2.86
N VAL A 10 19.72 10.96 1.87
CA VAL A 10 21.07 11.46 1.50
C VAL A 10 21.00 12.50 0.38
N TRP A 11 20.27 12.19 -0.71
CA TRP A 11 20.21 13.00 -1.94
C TRP A 11 18.91 13.82 -2.06
N GLY A 12 18.07 13.86 -1.04
CA GLY A 12 16.83 14.62 -1.02
C GLY A 12 17.02 16.12 -0.80
N GLY A 13 15.89 16.87 -0.82
CA GLY A 13 15.84 18.31 -0.59
C GLY A 13 16.03 18.74 0.87
N GLU A 14 15.55 19.92 1.21
CA GLU A 14 15.76 20.53 2.54
C GLU A 14 15.19 19.70 3.69
N ASN A 15 13.96 19.18 3.56
CA ASN A 15 13.28 18.38 4.58
C ASN A 15 13.42 16.86 4.38
N ARG A 16 14.50 16.44 3.75
CA ARG A 16 14.76 15.05 3.38
C ARG A 16 14.72 14.05 4.53
N GLN A 17 15.22 14.43 5.71
CA GLN A 17 15.25 13.54 6.88
C GLN A 17 13.84 13.22 7.38
N TYR A 18 12.99 14.24 7.51
CA TYR A 18 11.60 14.06 7.91
C TYR A 18 10.83 13.20 6.89
N ALA A 19 10.98 13.50 5.60
CA ALA A 19 10.30 12.78 4.52
C ALA A 19 10.75 11.32 4.43
N SER A 20 12.05 11.04 4.56
CA SER A 20 12.59 9.69 4.53
C SER A 20 12.14 8.86 5.74
N LEU A 21 12.17 9.44 6.94
CA LEU A 21 11.72 8.77 8.16
C LEU A 21 10.22 8.48 8.11
N LYS A 22 9.41 9.45 7.70
CA LYS A 22 7.96 9.29 7.54
C LYS A 22 7.64 8.18 6.54
N PHE A 23 8.26 8.19 5.36
CA PHE A 23 8.15 7.14 4.35
C PHE A 23 8.51 5.77 4.92
N PHE A 24 9.63 5.67 5.63
CA PHE A 24 10.11 4.42 6.21
C PHE A 24 9.14 3.86 7.24
N LEU A 25 8.72 4.67 8.21
CA LEU A 25 7.81 4.24 9.27
C LEU A 25 6.45 3.81 8.74
N TYR A 26 5.84 4.58 7.82
CA TYR A 26 4.56 4.21 7.21
C TYR A 26 4.63 2.89 6.46
N THR A 27 5.63 2.75 5.61
CA THR A 27 5.78 1.55 4.78
C THR A 27 6.23 0.33 5.57
N MET A 28 7.02 0.51 6.62
CA MET A 28 7.43 -0.57 7.51
C MET A 28 6.25 -1.08 8.34
N PHE A 29 5.46 -0.19 8.91
CA PHE A 29 4.24 -0.56 9.66
C PHE A 29 3.26 -1.34 8.78
N GLY A 30 2.93 -0.84 7.58
CA GLY A 30 2.04 -1.53 6.65
C GLY A 30 2.60 -2.88 6.22
N SER A 31 3.91 -2.98 5.97
CA SER A 31 4.55 -4.24 5.57
C SER A 31 4.60 -5.27 6.71
N ALA A 32 4.76 -4.83 7.96
CA ALA A 32 4.73 -5.73 9.12
C ALA A 32 3.35 -6.37 9.30
N LEU A 33 2.27 -5.57 9.23
CA LEU A 33 0.91 -6.11 9.30
C LEU A 33 0.59 -7.05 8.13
N MET A 34 1.04 -6.72 6.94
CA MET A 34 0.89 -7.57 5.77
C MET A 34 1.65 -8.90 5.95
N LEU A 35 2.86 -8.88 6.51
CA LEU A 35 3.63 -10.10 6.79
C LEU A 35 2.89 -11.00 7.78
N VAL A 36 2.36 -10.44 8.86
CA VAL A 36 1.56 -11.20 9.83
C VAL A 36 0.34 -11.83 9.15
N ALA A 37 -0.34 -11.08 8.27
CA ALA A 37 -1.48 -11.61 7.51
C ALA A 37 -1.09 -12.75 6.57
N PHE A 38 0.06 -12.67 5.89
CA PHE A 38 0.57 -13.77 5.05
C PHE A 38 0.95 -15.00 5.86
N LEU A 39 1.57 -14.83 7.03
CA LEU A 39 1.88 -15.94 7.93
C LEU A 39 0.60 -16.60 8.45
N ALA A 40 -0.40 -15.80 8.84
CA ALA A 40 -1.69 -16.33 9.25
C ALA A 40 -2.39 -17.11 8.12
N LEU A 41 -2.33 -16.60 6.88
CA LEU A 41 -2.83 -17.31 5.71
C LEU A 41 -2.11 -18.64 5.51
N PHE A 42 -0.78 -18.63 5.54
CA PHE A 42 0.04 -19.83 5.37
C PHE A 42 -0.32 -20.94 6.38
N PHE A 43 -0.40 -20.61 7.66
CA PHE A 43 -0.77 -21.59 8.68
C PHE A 43 -2.21 -22.09 8.56
N LYS A 44 -3.12 -21.27 8.06
CA LYS A 44 -4.54 -21.65 7.86
C LYS A 44 -4.77 -22.48 6.59
N THR A 45 -3.86 -22.42 5.62
CA THR A 45 -3.91 -23.24 4.39
C THR A 45 -3.11 -24.56 4.50
N GLY A 46 -2.71 -24.95 5.70
CA GLY A 46 -2.02 -26.24 5.96
C GLY A 46 -0.50 -26.15 6.00
N ALA A 47 0.07 -24.97 5.91
CA ALA A 47 1.53 -24.70 6.02
C ALA A 47 2.41 -25.45 5.00
N GLU A 48 1.88 -25.81 3.81
CA GLU A 48 2.62 -26.56 2.80
C GLU A 48 3.40 -25.67 1.83
N SER A 49 2.78 -24.60 1.32
CA SER A 49 3.40 -23.77 0.29
C SER A 49 2.92 -22.31 0.32
N PHE A 50 3.82 -21.38 -0.04
CA PHE A 50 3.51 -19.98 -0.33
C PHE A 50 3.18 -19.73 -1.83
N SER A 51 3.07 -20.77 -2.64
CA SER A 51 2.79 -20.58 -4.05
C SER A 51 1.39 -19.97 -4.23
N ILE A 52 1.29 -18.94 -5.09
CA ILE A 52 0.01 -18.24 -5.30
C ILE A 52 -1.10 -19.18 -5.80
N PRO A 53 -0.87 -20.08 -6.76
CA PRO A 53 -1.89 -21.05 -7.17
C PRO A 53 -2.41 -21.91 -6.01
N PHE A 54 -1.52 -22.46 -5.20
CA PHE A 54 -1.87 -23.25 -4.02
C PHE A 54 -2.74 -22.47 -3.03
N LEU A 55 -2.36 -21.22 -2.76
CA LEU A 55 -3.11 -20.34 -1.85
C LEU A 55 -4.48 -19.94 -2.41
N ILE A 56 -4.64 -19.82 -3.73
CA ILE A 56 -5.92 -19.55 -4.38
C ILE A 56 -6.86 -20.75 -4.23
N GLU A 57 -6.36 -21.97 -4.46
CA GLU A 57 -7.15 -23.20 -4.35
C GLU A 57 -7.63 -23.46 -2.90
N ASN A 58 -6.77 -23.22 -1.92
CA ASN A 58 -7.03 -23.54 -0.50
C ASN A 58 -7.58 -22.35 0.31
N GLY A 59 -7.37 -21.13 -0.15
CA GLY A 59 -7.79 -19.91 0.58
C GLY A 59 -9.30 -19.79 0.74
N GLY A 60 -10.08 -20.25 -0.23
CA GLY A 60 -11.53 -20.26 -0.18
C GLY A 60 -12.14 -21.19 0.88
N ALA A 61 -11.41 -22.21 1.31
CA ALA A 61 -11.83 -23.14 2.36
C ALA A 61 -11.71 -22.59 3.79
N ILE A 62 -11.02 -21.47 3.98
CA ILE A 62 -10.85 -20.83 5.29
C ILE A 62 -12.17 -20.22 5.75
N ALA A 63 -12.51 -20.37 7.04
CA ALA A 63 -13.71 -19.79 7.61
C ALA A 63 -13.80 -18.27 7.36
N ARG A 64 -14.99 -17.79 6.95
CA ARG A 64 -15.22 -16.40 6.54
C ARG A 64 -14.68 -15.36 7.53
N ASN A 65 -14.89 -15.56 8.82
CA ASN A 65 -14.41 -14.62 9.84
C ASN A 65 -12.87 -14.50 9.84
N VAL A 66 -12.17 -15.62 9.65
CA VAL A 66 -10.70 -15.64 9.57
C VAL A 66 -10.22 -14.98 8.28
N GLN A 67 -10.90 -15.24 7.15
CA GLN A 67 -10.61 -14.57 5.88
C GLN A 67 -10.72 -13.04 6.03
N ILE A 68 -11.74 -12.53 6.71
CA ILE A 68 -11.96 -11.07 6.91
C ILE A 68 -10.79 -10.44 7.66
N TRP A 69 -10.27 -11.08 8.72
CA TRP A 69 -9.14 -10.55 9.49
C TRP A 69 -7.81 -10.63 8.73
N ILE A 70 -7.57 -11.74 8.02
CA ILE A 70 -6.38 -11.87 7.15
C ILE A 70 -6.41 -10.81 6.05
N PHE A 71 -7.56 -10.63 5.41
CA PHE A 71 -7.75 -9.60 4.39
C PHE A 71 -7.54 -8.19 4.96
N ALA A 72 -8.02 -7.90 6.16
CA ALA A 72 -7.81 -6.62 6.84
C ALA A 72 -6.30 -6.31 7.02
N GLY A 73 -5.51 -7.29 7.46
CA GLY A 73 -4.07 -7.13 7.60
C GLY A 73 -3.36 -6.90 6.25
N MET A 74 -3.74 -7.65 5.21
CA MET A 74 -3.25 -7.43 3.84
C MET A 74 -3.69 -6.06 3.31
N PHE A 75 -4.95 -5.68 3.55
CA PHE A 75 -5.52 -4.41 3.13
C PHE A 75 -4.72 -3.23 3.66
N VAL A 76 -4.42 -3.20 4.97
CA VAL A 76 -3.62 -2.09 5.54
C VAL A 76 -2.25 -2.00 4.88
N GLY A 77 -1.57 -3.13 4.67
CA GLY A 77 -0.26 -3.13 4.00
C GLY A 77 -0.30 -2.62 2.57
N PHE A 78 -1.30 -3.05 1.80
CA PHE A 78 -1.48 -2.57 0.43
C PHE A 78 -2.01 -1.14 0.37
N ALA A 79 -2.91 -0.73 1.29
CA ALA A 79 -3.45 0.62 1.36
C ALA A 79 -2.37 1.66 1.69
N VAL A 80 -1.37 1.32 2.50
CA VAL A 80 -0.20 2.18 2.71
C VAL A 80 0.61 2.33 1.43
N LYS A 81 0.79 1.26 0.65
CA LYS A 81 1.55 1.28 -0.62
C LYS A 81 0.81 1.96 -1.77
N VAL A 82 -0.51 1.78 -1.86
CA VAL A 82 -1.40 2.44 -2.86
C VAL A 82 -1.69 3.90 -2.50
N PRO A 83 -1.18 4.43 -1.44
CA PRO A 83 -1.54 5.55 -0.58
C PRO A 83 -3.04 5.87 -0.58
N MET A 84 -3.83 4.93 -0.12
CA MET A 84 -5.26 5.15 0.07
C MET A 84 -5.52 6.07 1.28
N PHE A 85 -6.60 6.86 1.24
CA PHE A 85 -7.01 7.61 2.43
C PHE A 85 -7.31 6.64 3.60
N PRO A 86 -6.84 6.89 4.84
CA PRO A 86 -6.04 8.01 5.33
C PRO A 86 -4.51 7.81 5.28
N PHE A 87 -4.00 6.73 4.68
CA PHE A 87 -2.58 6.33 4.69
C PHE A 87 -1.73 6.99 3.57
N HIS A 88 -2.18 8.13 3.03
CA HIS A 88 -1.57 8.77 1.86
C HIS A 88 -0.56 9.88 2.20
N THR A 89 -0.52 10.36 3.44
CA THR A 89 0.21 11.59 3.80
C THR A 89 1.73 11.50 3.65
N TRP A 90 2.29 10.31 3.57
CA TRP A 90 3.72 10.11 3.34
C TRP A 90 4.15 10.39 1.90
N LEU A 91 3.24 10.21 0.94
CA LEU A 91 3.56 10.25 -0.49
C LEU A 91 3.93 11.66 -0.99
N PRO A 92 3.16 12.73 -0.71
CA PRO A 92 3.54 14.08 -1.14
C PRO A 92 4.90 14.51 -0.59
N ASP A 93 5.18 14.21 0.67
CA ASP A 93 6.46 14.57 1.31
C ASP A 93 7.62 13.79 0.69
N ALA A 94 7.46 12.46 0.52
CA ALA A 94 8.48 11.62 -0.11
C ALA A 94 8.77 12.05 -1.56
N HIS A 95 7.75 12.31 -2.38
CA HIS A 95 7.92 12.74 -3.77
C HIS A 95 8.56 14.12 -3.89
N THR A 96 8.18 15.07 -3.04
CA THR A 96 8.71 16.45 -3.08
C THR A 96 10.18 16.45 -2.72
N GLN A 97 10.58 15.68 -1.72
CA GLN A 97 11.96 15.66 -1.24
C GLN A 97 12.87 14.69 -2.01
N ALA A 98 12.32 13.64 -2.63
CA ALA A 98 13.11 12.66 -3.37
C ALA A 98 13.80 13.30 -4.60
N PRO A 99 15.03 12.85 -4.94
CA PRO A 99 15.64 13.18 -6.23
C PRO A 99 14.79 12.60 -7.37
N THR A 100 14.95 13.11 -8.60
CA THR A 100 14.12 12.73 -9.75
C THR A 100 14.08 11.22 -9.97
N GLN A 101 15.22 10.56 -9.88
CA GLN A 101 15.35 9.10 -10.02
C GLN A 101 14.54 8.36 -8.95
N GLY A 102 14.59 8.83 -7.70
CA GLY A 102 13.81 8.29 -6.60
C GLY A 102 12.31 8.44 -6.84
N SER A 103 11.87 9.59 -7.31
CA SER A 103 10.45 9.84 -7.64
C SER A 103 9.95 8.93 -8.76
N VAL A 104 10.77 8.67 -9.78
CA VAL A 104 10.44 7.73 -10.88
C VAL A 104 10.21 6.32 -10.35
N ILE A 105 11.14 5.79 -9.55
CA ILE A 105 11.03 4.45 -8.96
C ILE A 105 9.81 4.37 -8.01
N LEU A 106 9.59 5.41 -7.20
CA LEU A 106 8.47 5.48 -6.27
C LEU A 106 7.13 5.40 -7.02
N ALA A 107 6.95 6.25 -8.04
CA ALA A 107 5.70 6.31 -8.81
C ALA A 107 5.49 5.09 -9.72
N ALA A 108 6.54 4.64 -10.42
CA ALA A 108 6.41 3.58 -11.42
C ALA A 108 6.29 2.19 -10.81
N ILE A 109 7.00 1.90 -9.73
CA ILE A 109 7.11 0.55 -9.18
C ILE A 109 6.43 0.44 -7.82
N LEU A 110 6.84 1.26 -6.84
CA LEU A 110 6.41 1.05 -5.45
C LEU A 110 4.89 1.19 -5.25
N LEU A 111 4.26 2.17 -5.89
CA LEU A 111 2.81 2.33 -5.83
C LEU A 111 2.08 1.17 -6.51
N LYS A 112 2.58 0.72 -7.66
CA LYS A 112 1.95 -0.36 -8.44
C LYS A 112 2.05 -1.73 -7.78
N LEU A 113 3.05 -1.96 -6.94
CA LEU A 113 3.13 -3.19 -6.14
C LEU A 113 1.94 -3.36 -5.18
N GLY A 114 1.41 -2.27 -4.63
CA GLY A 114 0.21 -2.31 -3.80
C GLY A 114 -1.03 -2.72 -4.61
N THR A 115 -1.25 -2.08 -5.75
CA THR A 115 -2.36 -2.39 -6.66
C THR A 115 -2.27 -3.82 -7.19
N TYR A 116 -1.07 -4.25 -7.61
CA TYR A 116 -0.81 -5.62 -8.03
C TYR A 116 -1.14 -6.62 -6.91
N GLY A 117 -0.74 -6.32 -5.67
CA GLY A 117 -1.04 -7.16 -4.51
C GLY A 117 -2.55 -7.32 -4.27
N PHE A 118 -3.34 -6.27 -4.44
CA PHE A 118 -4.80 -6.39 -4.36
C PHE A 118 -5.37 -7.31 -5.44
N VAL A 119 -5.02 -7.06 -6.69
CA VAL A 119 -5.62 -7.76 -7.85
C VAL A 119 -5.13 -9.20 -7.94
N ARG A 120 -3.85 -9.45 -7.67
CA ARG A 120 -3.23 -10.77 -7.87
C ARG A 120 -3.26 -11.67 -6.64
N ILE A 121 -3.27 -11.09 -5.45
CA ILE A 121 -3.10 -11.84 -4.19
C ILE A 121 -4.38 -11.75 -3.34
N ALA A 122 -4.74 -10.56 -2.85
CA ALA A 122 -5.78 -10.44 -1.84
C ALA A 122 -7.17 -10.88 -2.35
N ILE A 123 -7.57 -10.43 -3.53
CA ILE A 123 -8.90 -10.71 -4.09
C ILE A 123 -9.05 -12.20 -4.50
N PRO A 124 -8.11 -12.81 -5.24
CA PRO A 124 -8.28 -14.20 -5.67
C PRO A 124 -8.16 -15.22 -4.53
N ILE A 125 -7.31 -14.96 -3.53
CA ILE A 125 -7.08 -15.89 -2.42
C ILE A 125 -8.23 -15.86 -1.41
N LEU A 126 -8.80 -14.68 -1.14
CA LEU A 126 -9.81 -14.46 -0.11
C LEU A 126 -11.12 -13.86 -0.69
N PRO A 127 -11.84 -14.58 -1.55
CA PRO A 127 -12.97 -14.03 -2.29
C PRO A 127 -14.15 -13.58 -1.39
N GLU A 128 -14.42 -14.30 -0.31
CA GLU A 128 -15.51 -13.93 0.61
C GLU A 128 -15.17 -12.67 1.42
N ALA A 129 -13.92 -12.52 1.84
CA ALA A 129 -13.46 -11.31 2.48
C ALA A 129 -13.45 -10.14 1.48
N ALA A 130 -13.02 -10.35 0.24
CA ALA A 130 -13.02 -9.33 -0.79
C ALA A 130 -14.43 -8.78 -1.05
N LYS A 131 -15.46 -9.64 -1.13
CA LYS A 131 -16.86 -9.22 -1.24
C LYS A 131 -17.32 -8.39 -0.03
N ALA A 132 -16.95 -8.80 1.18
CA ALA A 132 -17.33 -8.08 2.40
C ALA A 132 -16.66 -6.70 2.49
N TRP A 133 -15.39 -6.59 2.06
CA TRP A 133 -14.62 -5.35 2.09
C TRP A 133 -14.85 -4.42 0.89
N ALA A 134 -15.42 -4.92 -0.22
CA ALA A 134 -15.63 -4.15 -1.44
C ALA A 134 -16.33 -2.80 -1.25
N PRO A 135 -17.45 -2.67 -0.49
CA PRO A 135 -18.10 -1.38 -0.28
C PRO A 135 -17.22 -0.40 0.51
N TYR A 136 -16.46 -0.87 1.48
CA TYR A 136 -15.55 -0.02 2.27
C TYR A 136 -14.38 0.47 1.43
N ILE A 137 -13.77 -0.42 0.65
CA ILE A 137 -12.67 -0.08 -0.26
C ILE A 137 -13.16 0.89 -1.33
N GLY A 138 -14.34 0.65 -1.90
CA GLY A 138 -14.97 1.54 -2.87
C GLY A 138 -15.24 2.93 -2.28
N GLY A 139 -15.77 3.00 -1.06
CA GLY A 139 -15.98 4.27 -0.36
C GLY A 139 -14.68 5.03 -0.11
N LEU A 140 -13.63 4.35 0.37
CA LEU A 140 -12.31 4.97 0.57
C LEU A 140 -11.68 5.43 -0.75
N ALA A 141 -11.88 4.69 -1.84
CA ALA A 141 -11.40 5.08 -3.16
C ALA A 141 -12.09 6.38 -3.65
N VAL A 142 -13.40 6.49 -3.49
CA VAL A 142 -14.15 7.70 -3.85
C VAL A 142 -13.69 8.90 -3.01
N ILE A 143 -13.54 8.72 -1.69
CA ILE A 143 -12.99 9.76 -0.81
C ILE A 143 -11.58 10.16 -1.28
N GLY A 144 -10.74 9.19 -1.62
CA GLY A 144 -9.38 9.44 -2.12
C GLY A 144 -9.36 10.25 -3.41
N ILE A 145 -10.26 9.96 -4.36
CA ILE A 145 -10.39 10.71 -5.63
C ILE A 145 -10.81 12.16 -5.35
N ILE A 146 -11.84 12.37 -4.56
CA ILE A 146 -12.35 13.70 -4.24
C ILE A 146 -11.31 14.50 -3.46
N TYR A 147 -10.79 13.92 -2.38
CA TYR A 147 -9.80 14.57 -1.51
C TYR A 147 -8.49 14.88 -2.26
N GLY A 148 -7.99 13.91 -3.05
CA GLY A 148 -6.79 14.09 -3.85
C GLY A 148 -6.96 15.18 -4.90
N SER A 149 -8.10 15.24 -5.57
CA SER A 149 -8.42 16.29 -6.56
C SER A 149 -8.46 17.67 -5.92
N LEU A 150 -9.12 17.81 -4.78
CA LEU A 150 -9.15 19.07 -4.01
C LEU A 150 -7.75 19.45 -3.52
N GLY A 151 -6.97 18.45 -3.09
CA GLY A 151 -5.56 18.61 -2.71
C GLY A 151 -4.71 19.17 -3.85
N CYS A 152 -4.92 18.71 -5.10
CA CYS A 152 -4.22 19.22 -6.27
C CYS A 152 -4.50 20.70 -6.51
N LEU A 153 -5.75 21.13 -6.39
CA LEU A 153 -6.13 22.54 -6.59
C LEU A 153 -5.47 23.50 -5.59
N ALA A 154 -5.15 23.01 -4.40
CA ALA A 154 -4.54 23.80 -3.33
C ALA A 154 -2.99 23.88 -3.41
N GLN A 155 -2.35 23.14 -4.34
CA GLN A 155 -0.89 23.09 -4.41
C GLN A 155 -0.33 24.20 -5.30
N THR A 156 0.75 24.81 -4.82
CA THR A 156 1.55 25.80 -5.59
C THR A 156 2.83 25.17 -6.17
N ASP A 157 3.29 24.05 -5.64
CA ASP A 157 4.46 23.31 -6.09
C ASP A 157 4.04 22.21 -7.09
N MET A 158 4.62 22.24 -8.29
CA MET A 158 4.32 21.28 -9.37
C MET A 158 4.61 19.84 -8.96
N LYS A 159 5.68 19.58 -8.22
CA LYS A 159 6.04 18.25 -7.74
C LYS A 159 5.00 17.70 -6.73
N ARG A 160 4.52 18.58 -5.84
CA ARG A 160 3.44 18.25 -4.91
C ARG A 160 2.10 18.03 -5.62
N LEU A 161 1.78 18.84 -6.61
CA LEU A 161 0.58 18.68 -7.42
C LEU A 161 0.55 17.31 -8.10
N ILE A 162 1.66 16.89 -8.74
CA ILE A 162 1.77 15.58 -9.38
C ILE A 162 1.66 14.45 -8.33
N ALA A 163 2.22 14.62 -7.14
CA ALA A 163 2.12 13.65 -6.07
C ALA A 163 0.67 13.45 -5.58
N PHE A 164 -0.08 14.54 -5.40
CA PHE A 164 -1.51 14.46 -5.04
C PHE A 164 -2.36 13.87 -6.16
N SER A 165 -2.04 14.15 -7.42
CA SER A 165 -2.69 13.53 -8.58
C SER A 165 -2.55 12.01 -8.62
N SER A 166 -1.45 11.47 -8.10
CA SER A 166 -1.19 10.03 -8.06
C SER A 166 -2.06 9.28 -7.08
#